data_9275875d452401735d445a5d4ce937f5
#
_entry.id   9275875d452401735d445a5d4ce937f5
#
_cell.length_a   1.000
_cell.length_b   1.000
_cell.length_c   1.000
_cell.angle_alpha   90.00
_cell.angle_beta   90.00
_cell.angle_gamma   90.00
#
_symmetry.space_group_name_H-M   'P 1'
#
loop_
_entity.id
_entity.type
_entity.pdbx_description
1 polymer ?
#
loop_
_entity_poly.entity_id
_entity_poly.type
_entity_poly.pdbx_seq_one_letter_code
_entity_poly.pdbx_strand_id
1 'polypeptide(L)'
;MSKLPVVVAIPTKNEAENIARTVSSVIDHVQAVVVVDSDSTDDTRTIAVRHGAEVVDYTWDGKYPKKKQWCLDNVRPEIPWLLFLDGDETPSPELLAELQIAFAAGPPSVAAFDIPLGYWFAGRRLRHGYTIVKRALMDRTRCHFPELGDLDAPGMGEQEGHYQPVAESAARLRSPIEHEDLDPVRTWFERHNRYSDWEAWLELNPQVKEEIRQVKSRQGQLFHKAPFKPLVSFGYAYVYKRGFLDGRAGLDYALAMSFYRWQIGLKTREGQGG
;
A
#
# COMPACT_ATOMS: atom_id res chain seq x y z
N MET A 1 -12.91 -8.04 -24.54
CA MET A 1 -13.54 -8.27 -23.22
C MET A 1 -14.22 -6.97 -22.79
N SER A 2 -15.34 -7.01 -22.07
CA SER A 2 -15.93 -5.82 -21.47
C SER A 2 -15.01 -5.26 -20.40
N LYS A 3 -14.93 -3.93 -20.30
CA LYS A 3 -14.18 -3.29 -19.21
C LYS A 3 -14.81 -3.63 -17.86
N LEU A 4 -13.97 -3.85 -16.85
CA LEU A 4 -14.41 -4.04 -15.47
C LEU A 4 -15.15 -2.77 -14.96
N PRO A 5 -16.25 -2.92 -14.20
CA PRO A 5 -16.98 -1.79 -13.61
C PRO A 5 -16.22 -1.22 -12.39
N VAL A 6 -14.99 -0.82 -12.63
CA VAL A 6 -14.02 -0.37 -11.63
C VAL A 6 -13.41 0.94 -12.10
N VAL A 7 -13.22 1.90 -11.20
CA VAL A 7 -12.32 3.02 -11.40
C VAL A 7 -10.99 2.72 -10.72
N VAL A 8 -9.88 2.99 -11.40
CA VAL A 8 -8.54 2.95 -10.80
C VAL A 8 -8.18 4.36 -10.34
N ALA A 9 -7.88 4.54 -9.07
CA ALA A 9 -7.33 5.76 -8.52
C ALA A 9 -5.82 5.58 -8.27
N ILE A 10 -5.02 6.49 -8.81
CA ILE A 10 -3.56 6.49 -8.68
C ILE A 10 -3.13 7.76 -7.95
N PRO A 11 -3.00 7.73 -6.61
CA PRO A 11 -2.47 8.84 -5.84
C PRO A 11 -0.99 9.06 -6.20
N THR A 12 -0.62 10.25 -6.67
CA THR A 12 0.73 10.53 -7.17
C THR A 12 1.33 11.81 -6.61
N LYS A 13 2.65 11.84 -6.62
CA LYS A 13 3.48 13.04 -6.54
C LYS A 13 4.86 12.72 -7.11
N ASN A 14 5.21 13.35 -8.26
CA ASN A 14 6.50 13.18 -8.94
C ASN A 14 6.80 11.72 -9.33
N GLU A 15 5.93 11.14 -10.16
CA GLU A 15 5.99 9.76 -10.64
C GLU A 15 6.22 9.68 -12.17
N ALA A 16 6.87 10.68 -12.76
CA ALA A 16 7.05 10.75 -14.21
C ALA A 16 7.74 9.51 -14.82
N GLU A 17 8.61 8.84 -14.05
CA GLU A 17 9.32 7.64 -14.50
C GLU A 17 8.43 6.39 -14.57
N ASN A 18 7.38 6.31 -13.74
CA ASN A 18 6.57 5.11 -13.56
C ASN A 18 5.14 5.22 -14.10
N ILE A 19 4.54 6.41 -14.05
CA ILE A 19 3.12 6.62 -14.27
C ILE A 19 2.62 6.13 -15.64
N ALA A 20 3.45 6.23 -16.69
CA ALA A 20 3.10 5.71 -18.02
C ALA A 20 2.82 4.22 -18.00
N ARG A 21 3.68 3.44 -17.33
CA ARG A 21 3.57 1.98 -17.18
C ARG A 21 2.32 1.62 -16.38
N THR A 22 2.11 2.30 -15.25
CA THR A 22 0.97 2.04 -14.37
C THR A 22 -0.35 2.31 -15.08
N VAL A 23 -0.52 3.47 -15.71
CA VAL A 23 -1.74 3.80 -16.47
C VAL A 23 -1.97 2.81 -17.62
N SER A 24 -0.94 2.54 -18.44
CA SER A 24 -1.05 1.63 -19.59
C SER A 24 -1.40 0.20 -19.20
N SER A 25 -1.04 -0.24 -17.99
CA SER A 25 -1.35 -1.60 -17.52
C SER A 25 -2.84 -1.84 -17.25
N VAL A 26 -3.65 -0.78 -17.09
CA VAL A 26 -5.05 -0.88 -16.65
C VAL A 26 -6.06 -0.19 -17.55
N ILE A 27 -5.65 0.79 -18.35
CA ILE A 27 -6.58 1.68 -19.09
C ILE A 27 -7.56 0.94 -20.00
N ASP A 28 -7.13 -0.17 -20.59
CA ASP A 28 -7.98 -0.99 -21.49
C ASP A 28 -8.87 -1.98 -20.73
N HIS A 29 -8.64 -2.17 -19.43
CA HIS A 29 -9.28 -3.20 -18.63
C HIS A 29 -10.39 -2.67 -17.71
N VAL A 30 -10.42 -1.36 -17.40
CA VAL A 30 -11.32 -0.74 -16.43
C VAL A 30 -12.13 0.40 -17.04
N GLN A 31 -13.21 0.82 -16.38
CA GLN A 31 -14.07 1.89 -16.88
C GLN A 31 -13.38 3.25 -16.91
N ALA A 32 -12.58 3.57 -15.89
CA ALA A 32 -11.84 4.82 -15.80
C ALA A 32 -10.52 4.64 -15.05
N VAL A 33 -9.54 5.48 -15.39
CA VAL A 33 -8.27 5.64 -14.65
C VAL A 33 -8.12 7.11 -14.31
N VAL A 34 -7.96 7.40 -13.03
CA VAL A 34 -7.83 8.76 -12.51
C VAL A 34 -6.54 8.88 -11.70
N VAL A 35 -5.66 9.73 -12.16
CA VAL A 35 -4.46 10.13 -11.44
C VAL A 35 -4.81 11.28 -10.51
N VAL A 36 -4.61 11.09 -9.21
CA VAL A 36 -4.89 12.10 -8.18
C VAL A 36 -3.56 12.71 -7.76
N ASP A 37 -3.29 13.88 -8.27
CA ASP A 37 -1.98 14.53 -8.21
C ASP A 37 -1.87 15.52 -7.06
N SER A 38 -0.80 15.43 -6.29
CA SER A 38 -0.48 16.36 -5.19
C SER A 38 0.62 17.33 -5.60
N ASP A 39 0.31 18.17 -6.58
CA ASP A 39 1.19 19.25 -7.06
C ASP A 39 2.56 18.71 -7.50
N SER A 40 2.54 17.76 -8.45
CA SER A 40 3.77 17.27 -9.09
C SER A 40 4.47 18.40 -9.87
N THR A 41 5.78 18.45 -9.73
CA THR A 41 6.66 19.45 -10.39
C THR A 41 7.38 18.88 -11.60
N ASP A 42 7.25 17.60 -11.87
CA ASP A 42 7.77 16.89 -13.04
C ASP A 42 6.68 16.66 -14.10
N ASP A 43 6.96 15.85 -15.11
CA ASP A 43 6.06 15.58 -16.22
C ASP A 43 4.94 14.56 -15.91
N THR A 44 4.76 14.14 -14.65
CA THR A 44 3.77 13.14 -14.22
C THR A 44 2.40 13.38 -14.85
N ARG A 45 1.86 14.57 -14.72
CA ARG A 45 0.52 14.96 -15.19
C ARG A 45 0.38 14.85 -16.71
N THR A 46 1.36 15.39 -17.42
CA THR A 46 1.39 15.37 -18.89
C THR A 46 1.46 13.95 -19.42
N ILE A 47 2.29 13.12 -18.80
CA ILE A 47 2.44 11.70 -19.16
C ILE A 47 1.14 10.95 -18.90
N ALA A 48 0.52 11.12 -17.73
CA ALA A 48 -0.74 10.47 -17.38
C ALA A 48 -1.86 10.75 -18.40
N VAL A 49 -2.07 12.02 -18.74
CA VAL A 49 -3.07 12.43 -19.76
C VAL A 49 -2.75 11.80 -21.12
N ARG A 50 -1.50 11.82 -21.55
CA ARG A 50 -1.08 11.21 -22.83
C ARG A 50 -1.39 9.70 -22.91
N HIS A 51 -1.37 9.00 -21.78
CA HIS A 51 -1.70 7.58 -21.69
C HIS A 51 -3.18 7.30 -21.41
N GLY A 52 -4.03 8.35 -21.43
CA GLY A 52 -5.49 8.22 -21.38
C GLY A 52 -6.10 8.29 -19.97
N ALA A 53 -5.32 8.62 -18.95
CA ALA A 53 -5.85 8.86 -17.61
C ALA A 53 -6.46 10.25 -17.49
N GLU A 54 -7.50 10.38 -16.66
CA GLU A 54 -7.95 11.66 -16.12
C GLU A 54 -6.96 12.11 -15.04
N VAL A 55 -6.72 13.42 -14.92
CA VAL A 55 -5.89 13.97 -13.85
C VAL A 55 -6.71 14.95 -13.03
N VAL A 56 -6.73 14.74 -11.73
CA VAL A 56 -7.40 15.64 -10.78
C VAL A 56 -6.40 16.11 -9.73
N ASP A 57 -6.55 17.39 -9.35
CA ASP A 57 -5.71 17.99 -8.32
C ASP A 57 -6.21 17.61 -6.93
N TYR A 58 -5.27 17.32 -6.05
CA TYR A 58 -5.54 17.13 -4.65
C TYR A 58 -4.60 17.99 -3.80
N THR A 59 -5.19 18.77 -2.90
CA THR A 59 -4.45 19.54 -1.90
C THR A 59 -5.00 19.18 -0.53
N TRP A 60 -4.12 18.74 0.35
CA TRP A 60 -4.48 18.41 1.73
C TRP A 60 -4.40 19.64 2.63
N ASP A 61 -5.41 19.85 3.43
CA ASP A 61 -5.52 20.97 4.38
C ASP A 61 -5.09 20.62 5.82
N GLY A 62 -4.47 19.44 6.01
CA GLY A 62 -4.09 18.94 7.33
C GLY A 62 -5.21 18.21 8.09
N LYS A 63 -6.41 18.08 7.50
CA LYS A 63 -7.56 17.45 8.15
C LYS A 63 -8.00 16.17 7.44
N TYR A 64 -8.92 15.45 8.07
CA TYR A 64 -9.65 14.38 7.41
C TYR A 64 -10.69 14.99 6.43
N PRO A 65 -10.89 14.39 5.22
CA PRO A 65 -10.30 13.15 4.76
C PRO A 65 -8.88 13.30 4.20
N LYS A 66 -8.05 12.29 4.43
CA LYS A 66 -6.77 12.14 3.76
C LYS A 66 -6.97 11.66 2.31
N LYS A 67 -5.90 11.60 1.54
CA LYS A 67 -5.95 11.42 0.08
C LYS A 67 -6.70 10.17 -0.39
N LYS A 68 -6.50 9.00 0.24
CA LYS A 68 -7.21 7.78 -0.18
C LYS A 68 -8.69 7.82 0.18
N GLN A 69 -9.06 8.31 1.36
CA GLN A 69 -10.48 8.51 1.67
C GLN A 69 -11.11 9.55 0.73
N TRP A 70 -10.40 10.66 0.49
CA TRP A 70 -10.88 11.65 -0.48
C TRP A 70 -11.11 11.04 -1.87
N CYS A 71 -10.22 10.13 -2.32
CA CYS A 71 -10.42 9.39 -3.57
C CYS A 71 -11.69 8.53 -3.53
N LEU A 72 -11.96 7.83 -2.42
CA LEU A 72 -13.19 7.05 -2.27
C LEU A 72 -14.44 7.92 -2.42
N ASP A 73 -14.40 9.14 -1.89
CA ASP A 73 -15.56 10.03 -1.87
C ASP A 73 -15.77 10.77 -3.21
N ASN A 74 -14.68 11.10 -3.92
CA ASN A 74 -14.73 12.10 -5.00
C ASN A 74 -14.33 11.56 -6.39
N VAL A 75 -13.52 10.50 -6.49
CA VAL A 75 -13.04 9.99 -7.78
C VAL A 75 -14.12 9.15 -8.43
N ARG A 76 -14.78 9.66 -9.49
CA ARG A 76 -15.82 8.96 -10.27
C ARG A 76 -16.83 8.25 -9.35
N PRO A 77 -17.57 9.01 -8.52
CA PRO A 77 -18.43 8.43 -7.48
C PRO A 77 -19.58 7.58 -8.03
N GLU A 78 -19.93 7.73 -9.31
CA GLU A 78 -20.90 6.90 -10.01
C GLU A 78 -20.43 5.45 -10.25
N ILE A 79 -19.11 5.17 -10.09
CA ILE A 79 -18.54 3.83 -10.21
C ILE A 79 -18.34 3.27 -8.79
N PRO A 80 -19.10 2.25 -8.35
CA PRO A 80 -19.04 1.77 -6.95
C PRO A 80 -17.70 1.17 -6.55
N TRP A 81 -17.02 0.50 -7.47
CA TRP A 81 -15.76 -0.20 -7.19
C TRP A 81 -14.55 0.64 -7.54
N LEU A 82 -13.65 0.79 -6.58
CA LEU A 82 -12.41 1.54 -6.74
C LEU A 82 -11.21 0.65 -6.43
N LEU A 83 -10.22 0.65 -7.32
CA LEU A 83 -8.93 0.01 -7.16
C LEU A 83 -7.86 1.07 -6.94
N PHE A 84 -7.11 0.98 -5.84
CA PHE A 84 -5.93 1.80 -5.61
C PHE A 84 -4.69 1.13 -6.19
N LEU A 85 -3.95 1.87 -7.01
CA LEU A 85 -2.58 1.56 -7.41
C LEU A 85 -1.68 2.73 -7.01
N ASP A 86 -0.50 2.44 -6.48
CA ASP A 86 0.53 3.45 -6.32
C ASP A 86 1.19 3.72 -7.70
N GLY A 87 1.90 4.85 -7.89
CA GLY A 87 2.39 5.28 -9.20
C GLY A 87 3.37 4.30 -9.88
N ASP A 88 3.93 3.38 -9.11
CA ASP A 88 4.89 2.33 -9.52
C ASP A 88 4.30 0.90 -9.47
N GLU A 89 2.98 0.77 -9.22
CA GLU A 89 2.28 -0.50 -9.15
C GLU A 89 1.57 -0.87 -10.45
N THR A 90 1.61 -2.16 -10.82
CA THR A 90 0.87 -2.68 -11.97
C THR A 90 0.18 -4.00 -11.62
N PRO A 91 -1.10 -4.21 -11.98
CA PRO A 91 -1.72 -5.52 -11.79
C PRO A 91 -1.09 -6.55 -12.72
N SER A 92 -0.82 -7.74 -12.20
CA SER A 92 -0.38 -8.84 -13.07
C SER A 92 -1.49 -9.23 -14.06
N PRO A 93 -1.17 -9.82 -15.24
CA PRO A 93 -2.17 -10.34 -16.17
C PRO A 93 -3.11 -11.35 -15.50
N GLU A 94 -2.59 -12.17 -14.60
CA GLU A 94 -3.34 -13.15 -13.84
C GLU A 94 -4.32 -12.46 -12.86
N LEU A 95 -3.93 -11.33 -12.27
CA LEU A 95 -4.83 -10.53 -11.41
C LEU A 95 -5.99 -9.96 -12.23
N LEU A 96 -5.72 -9.40 -13.38
CA LEU A 96 -6.77 -8.88 -14.28
C LEU A 96 -7.75 -9.99 -14.68
N ALA A 97 -7.27 -11.19 -14.98
CA ALA A 97 -8.11 -12.34 -15.28
C ALA A 97 -8.93 -12.79 -14.05
N GLU A 98 -8.34 -12.82 -12.88
CA GLU A 98 -9.02 -13.15 -11.60
C GLU A 98 -10.13 -12.13 -11.29
N LEU A 99 -9.89 -10.84 -11.55
CA LEU A 99 -10.89 -9.79 -11.41
C LEU A 99 -12.04 -9.95 -12.43
N GLN A 100 -11.75 -10.27 -13.68
CA GLN A 100 -12.79 -10.57 -14.69
C GLN A 100 -13.71 -11.70 -14.23
N ILE A 101 -13.15 -12.74 -13.63
CA ILE A 101 -13.94 -13.86 -13.06
C ILE A 101 -14.78 -13.38 -11.87
N ALA A 102 -14.19 -12.59 -10.96
CA ALA A 102 -14.88 -12.10 -9.77
C ALA A 102 -16.10 -11.22 -10.12
N PHE A 103 -16.05 -10.48 -11.23
CA PHE A 103 -17.13 -9.61 -11.71
C PHE A 103 -18.05 -10.25 -12.76
N ALA A 104 -17.77 -11.49 -13.22
CA ALA A 104 -18.50 -12.12 -14.32
C ALA A 104 -20.00 -12.30 -14.05
N ALA A 105 -20.38 -12.55 -12.79
CA ALA A 105 -21.78 -12.75 -12.37
C ALA A 105 -22.43 -11.44 -11.84
N GLY A 106 -21.80 -10.29 -12.01
CA GLY A 106 -22.22 -9.02 -11.44
C GLY A 106 -21.31 -8.56 -10.30
N PRO A 107 -21.71 -7.54 -9.53
CA PRO A 107 -20.90 -7.02 -8.42
C PRO A 107 -20.60 -8.13 -7.39
N PRO A 108 -19.35 -8.25 -6.90
CA PRO A 108 -18.99 -9.21 -5.87
C PRO A 108 -19.78 -9.02 -4.57
N SER A 109 -20.08 -10.12 -3.88
CA SER A 109 -20.81 -10.10 -2.59
C SER A 109 -19.98 -9.53 -1.44
N VAL A 110 -18.64 -9.61 -1.52
CA VAL A 110 -17.72 -9.02 -0.53
C VAL A 110 -17.59 -7.52 -0.74
N ALA A 111 -17.20 -6.80 0.31
CA ALA A 111 -16.99 -5.36 0.24
C ALA A 111 -15.59 -4.97 -0.28
N ALA A 112 -14.61 -5.84 -0.12
CA ALA A 112 -13.24 -5.55 -0.54
C ALA A 112 -12.46 -6.81 -0.95
N PHE A 113 -11.34 -6.59 -1.63
CA PHE A 113 -10.37 -7.64 -1.93
C PHE A 113 -8.99 -7.28 -1.37
N ASP A 114 -8.43 -8.24 -0.65
CA ASP A 114 -7.06 -8.22 -0.17
C ASP A 114 -6.16 -8.84 -1.23
N ILE A 115 -5.27 -8.05 -1.83
CA ILE A 115 -4.43 -8.41 -2.98
C ILE A 115 -2.97 -8.52 -2.52
N PRO A 116 -2.26 -9.63 -2.80
CA PRO A 116 -0.83 -9.72 -2.51
C PRO A 116 -0.02 -8.77 -3.37
N LEU A 117 1.08 -8.22 -2.84
CA LEU A 117 2.06 -7.47 -3.61
C LEU A 117 3.19 -8.39 -4.06
N GLY A 118 3.52 -8.35 -5.34
CA GLY A 118 4.77 -8.85 -5.90
C GLY A 118 5.87 -7.84 -5.59
N TYR A 119 6.73 -8.14 -4.64
CA TYR A 119 7.67 -7.17 -4.11
C TYR A 119 9.07 -7.34 -4.70
N TRP A 120 9.71 -6.22 -5.03
CA TRP A 120 11.08 -6.16 -5.53
C TRP A 120 12.00 -5.53 -4.49
N PHE A 121 13.19 -6.04 -4.38
CA PHE A 121 14.23 -5.49 -3.50
C PHE A 121 15.60 -5.60 -4.15
N ALA A 122 16.35 -4.50 -4.18
CA ALA A 122 17.68 -4.44 -4.82
C ALA A 122 17.65 -4.97 -6.27
N GLY A 123 16.64 -4.58 -7.06
CA GLY A 123 16.48 -4.98 -8.46
C GLY A 123 16.07 -6.44 -8.68
N ARG A 124 15.61 -7.15 -7.65
CA ARG A 124 15.18 -8.55 -7.75
C ARG A 124 13.79 -8.76 -7.17
N ARG A 125 12.94 -9.46 -7.91
CA ARG A 125 11.63 -9.89 -7.44
C ARG A 125 11.79 -10.96 -6.37
N LEU A 126 11.18 -10.71 -5.20
CA LEU A 126 11.12 -11.69 -4.11
C LEU A 126 9.87 -12.55 -4.27
N ARG A 127 10.05 -13.86 -4.17
CA ARG A 127 8.96 -14.86 -4.26
C ARG A 127 8.61 -15.45 -2.90
N HIS A 128 9.49 -15.29 -1.94
CA HIS A 128 9.41 -15.84 -0.58
C HIS A 128 9.65 -14.74 0.45
N GLY A 129 9.56 -15.07 1.71
CA GLY A 129 9.74 -14.09 2.79
C GLY A 129 8.46 -13.39 3.17
N TYR A 130 8.53 -12.11 3.52
CA TYR A 130 7.35 -11.31 3.85
C TYR A 130 6.44 -11.17 2.64
N THR A 131 5.17 -11.52 2.82
CA THR A 131 4.12 -11.23 1.84
C THR A 131 3.36 -10.01 2.33
N ILE A 132 3.47 -8.92 1.61
CA ILE A 132 2.66 -7.72 1.84
C ILE A 132 1.32 -7.97 1.16
N VAL A 133 0.24 -7.63 1.86
CA VAL A 133 -1.12 -7.72 1.33
C VAL A 133 -1.77 -6.36 1.50
N LYS A 134 -2.30 -5.83 0.40
CA LYS A 134 -2.94 -4.52 0.33
C LYS A 134 -4.44 -4.72 0.08
N ARG A 135 -5.30 -4.12 0.90
CA ARG A 135 -6.73 -4.02 0.60
C ARG A 135 -6.90 -2.92 -0.44
N ALA A 136 -6.73 -3.29 -1.69
CA ALA A 136 -6.59 -2.33 -2.78
C ALA A 136 -7.87 -2.14 -3.60
N LEU A 137 -8.71 -3.17 -3.74
CA LEU A 137 -9.97 -3.08 -4.48
C LEU A 137 -11.14 -3.12 -3.49
N MET A 138 -12.02 -2.13 -3.55
CA MET A 138 -13.11 -1.97 -2.58
C MET A 138 -14.36 -1.35 -3.18
N ASP A 139 -15.50 -1.76 -2.64
CA ASP A 139 -16.78 -1.08 -2.81
C ASP A 139 -16.81 0.14 -1.87
N ARG A 140 -16.78 1.34 -2.44
CA ARG A 140 -16.73 2.60 -1.69
C ARG A 140 -17.92 2.83 -0.79
N THR A 141 -19.07 2.19 -1.06
CA THR A 141 -20.27 2.33 -0.24
C THR A 141 -20.22 1.49 1.04
N ARG A 142 -19.26 0.55 1.13
CA ARG A 142 -19.10 -0.44 2.20
C ARG A 142 -17.72 -0.44 2.84
N CYS A 143 -16.87 0.52 2.43
CA CYS A 143 -15.50 0.67 2.92
C CYS A 143 -15.19 2.13 3.22
N HIS A 144 -14.34 2.35 4.23
CA HIS A 144 -13.85 3.68 4.58
C HIS A 144 -12.47 3.57 5.24
N PHE A 145 -11.69 4.64 5.19
CA PHE A 145 -10.47 4.75 6.00
C PHE A 145 -10.81 5.33 7.39
N PRO A 146 -10.12 4.92 8.47
CA PRO A 146 -10.29 5.50 9.80
C PRO A 146 -10.15 7.02 9.78
N GLU A 147 -11.00 7.72 10.52
CA GLU A 147 -11.00 9.19 10.65
C GLU A 147 -9.81 9.66 11.50
N LEU A 148 -8.62 9.56 10.94
CA LEU A 148 -7.40 10.07 11.57
C LEU A 148 -7.05 11.41 10.93
N GLY A 149 -7.15 12.49 11.70
CA GLY A 149 -6.65 13.81 11.31
C GLY A 149 -5.12 13.87 11.29
N ASP A 150 -4.58 15.07 11.16
CA ASP A 150 -3.16 15.29 11.41
C ASP A 150 -2.90 15.13 12.92
N LEU A 151 -2.03 14.17 13.25
CA LEU A 151 -1.66 13.86 14.64
C LEU A 151 -0.32 14.50 15.00
N ASP A 152 0.22 15.41 14.15
CA ASP A 152 1.57 15.95 14.27
C ASP A 152 2.65 14.84 14.43
N ALA A 153 2.33 13.64 13.92
CA ALA A 153 3.20 12.49 14.07
C ALA A 153 4.30 12.47 13.01
N PRO A 154 5.54 12.15 13.38
CA PRO A 154 6.63 12.06 12.43
C PRO A 154 6.31 11.08 11.28
N GLY A 155 6.54 11.51 10.04
CA GLY A 155 6.30 10.69 8.86
C GLY A 155 4.83 10.59 8.42
N MET A 156 3.90 11.23 9.11
CA MET A 156 2.54 11.44 8.63
C MET A 156 2.49 12.56 7.58
N GLY A 157 1.57 12.41 6.64
CA GLY A 157 1.30 13.38 5.60
C GLY A 157 -0.11 13.20 5.06
N GLU A 158 -0.31 13.65 3.83
CA GLU A 158 -1.60 13.60 3.13
C GLU A 158 -2.13 12.18 2.86
N GLN A 159 -1.25 11.19 2.84
CA GLN A 159 -1.65 9.79 2.61
C GLN A 159 -1.94 9.09 3.93
N GLU A 160 -2.91 8.20 3.86
CA GLU A 160 -3.13 7.20 4.90
C GLU A 160 -1.86 6.36 5.04
N GLY A 161 -1.34 6.29 6.26
CA GLY A 161 -0.12 5.54 6.55
C GLY A 161 -0.26 4.03 6.27
N HIS A 162 0.38 3.20 7.06
CA HIS A 162 0.34 1.73 6.88
C HIS A 162 -0.96 1.06 7.40
N TYR A 163 -2.03 1.82 7.63
CA TYR A 163 -3.31 1.24 8.01
C TYR A 163 -4.18 0.95 6.78
N GLN A 164 -4.94 -0.13 6.87
CA GLN A 164 -5.83 -0.56 5.81
C GLN A 164 -7.23 0.05 6.00
N PRO A 165 -8.03 0.20 4.94
CA PRO A 165 -9.42 0.60 5.08
C PRO A 165 -10.23 -0.46 5.83
N VAL A 166 -11.20 -0.01 6.60
CA VAL A 166 -12.24 -0.84 7.19
C VAL A 166 -13.20 -1.28 6.09
N ALA A 167 -13.59 -2.55 6.07
CA ALA A 167 -14.53 -3.11 5.13
C ALA A 167 -15.49 -4.06 5.87
N GLU A 168 -16.77 -4.09 5.49
CA GLU A 168 -17.77 -5.02 6.08
C GLU A 168 -17.37 -6.48 5.88
N SER A 169 -16.76 -6.80 4.75
CA SER A 169 -16.24 -8.13 4.41
C SER A 169 -15.10 -8.02 3.41
N ALA A 170 -14.18 -8.97 3.44
CA ALA A 170 -13.09 -9.01 2.46
C ALA A 170 -12.80 -10.45 2.04
N ALA A 171 -12.47 -10.63 0.76
CA ALA A 171 -11.91 -11.86 0.20
C ALA A 171 -10.45 -11.64 -0.21
N ARG A 172 -9.68 -12.71 -0.28
CA ARG A 172 -8.29 -12.64 -0.71
C ARG A 172 -8.15 -13.17 -2.12
N LEU A 173 -7.53 -12.37 -2.99
CA LEU A 173 -7.08 -12.81 -4.31
C LEU A 173 -5.71 -13.48 -4.21
N ARG A 174 -5.38 -14.25 -5.26
CA ARG A 174 -4.13 -15.03 -5.31
C ARG A 174 -3.05 -14.34 -6.13
N SER A 175 -3.49 -13.64 -7.17
CA SER A 175 -2.62 -13.00 -8.14
C SER A 175 -2.19 -11.62 -7.64
N PRO A 176 -0.94 -11.20 -7.85
CA PRO A 176 -0.39 -10.00 -7.26
C PRO A 176 -0.66 -8.72 -8.06
N ILE A 177 -0.62 -7.60 -7.35
CA ILE A 177 -0.16 -6.33 -7.88
C ILE A 177 1.37 -6.37 -7.83
N GLU A 178 2.05 -6.16 -8.96
CA GLU A 178 3.51 -6.04 -9.00
C GLU A 178 3.91 -4.62 -8.59
N HIS A 179 4.73 -4.53 -7.56
CA HIS A 179 5.37 -3.30 -7.10
C HIS A 179 6.86 -3.39 -7.45
N GLU A 180 7.17 -2.96 -8.66
CA GLU A 180 8.50 -3.01 -9.22
C GLU A 180 9.29 -1.77 -8.78
N ASP A 181 9.74 -1.80 -7.52
CA ASP A 181 10.59 -0.76 -6.96
C ASP A 181 12.01 -0.88 -7.54
N LEU A 182 12.30 -0.04 -8.54
CA LEU A 182 13.61 0.05 -9.21
C LEU A 182 14.51 1.12 -8.57
N ASP A 183 14.02 1.78 -7.52
CA ASP A 183 14.77 2.78 -6.81
C ASP A 183 16.09 2.23 -6.23
N PRO A 184 17.12 3.07 -6.12
CA PRO A 184 18.33 2.69 -5.41
C PRO A 184 18.02 2.23 -3.98
N VAL A 185 18.74 1.22 -3.49
CA VAL A 185 18.55 0.67 -2.12
C VAL A 185 18.59 1.76 -1.03
N ARG A 186 19.35 2.86 -1.25
CA ARG A 186 19.37 4.01 -0.34
C ARG A 186 17.98 4.62 -0.13
N THR A 187 17.18 4.73 -1.20
CA THR A 187 15.81 5.28 -1.15
C THR A 187 14.90 4.39 -0.31
N TRP A 188 15.07 3.07 -0.40
CA TRP A 188 14.37 2.11 0.45
C TRP A 188 14.70 2.35 1.93
N PHE A 189 15.98 2.52 2.30
CA PHE A 189 16.38 2.82 3.68
C PHE A 189 15.89 4.17 4.17
N GLU A 190 15.92 5.21 3.33
CA GLU A 190 15.38 6.53 3.65
C GLU A 190 13.87 6.48 3.94
N ARG A 191 13.09 5.78 3.11
CA ARG A 191 11.65 5.55 3.34
C ARG A 191 11.41 4.79 4.64
N HIS A 192 12.12 3.69 4.87
CA HIS A 192 11.94 2.87 6.07
C HIS A 192 12.44 3.58 7.34
N ASN A 193 13.40 4.48 7.23
CA ASN A 193 13.77 5.34 8.35
C ASN A 193 12.58 6.24 8.76
N ARG A 194 11.91 6.91 7.82
CA ARG A 194 10.69 7.70 8.10
C ARG A 194 9.55 6.83 8.64
N TYR A 195 9.34 5.65 8.07
CA TYR A 195 8.32 4.72 8.57
C TYR A 195 8.61 4.25 9.99
N SER A 196 9.89 4.10 10.36
CA SER A 196 10.25 3.73 11.72
C SER A 196 10.00 4.87 12.74
N ASP A 197 10.00 6.14 12.32
CA ASP A 197 9.60 7.28 13.16
C ASP A 197 8.11 7.17 13.49
N TRP A 198 7.27 6.95 12.48
CA TRP A 198 5.83 6.74 12.65
C TRP A 198 5.51 5.54 13.55
N GLU A 199 6.13 4.39 13.28
CA GLU A 199 5.88 3.17 14.07
C GLU A 199 6.34 3.34 15.53
N ALA A 200 7.45 4.05 15.77
CA ALA A 200 7.91 4.36 17.12
C ALA A 200 6.95 5.32 17.84
N TRP A 201 6.47 6.33 17.15
CA TRP A 201 5.46 7.24 17.68
C TRP A 201 4.17 6.49 18.05
N LEU A 202 3.72 5.54 17.21
CA LEU A 202 2.57 4.68 17.53
C LEU A 202 2.80 3.82 18.79
N GLU A 203 4.02 3.31 18.99
CA GLU A 203 4.35 2.56 20.21
C GLU A 203 4.26 3.45 21.49
N LEU A 204 4.51 4.73 21.33
CA LEU A 204 4.40 5.74 22.43
C LEU A 204 2.96 6.26 22.61
N ASN A 205 2.08 6.08 21.62
CA ASN A 205 0.69 6.53 21.63
C ASN A 205 -0.28 5.34 21.51
N PRO A 206 -0.44 4.54 22.58
CA PRO A 206 -1.18 3.27 22.53
C PRO A 206 -2.67 3.42 22.21
N GLN A 207 -3.29 4.56 22.50
CA GLN A 207 -4.70 4.83 22.18
C GLN A 207 -4.90 4.90 20.66
N VAL A 208 -4.11 5.73 19.96
CA VAL A 208 -4.15 5.84 18.50
C VAL A 208 -3.79 4.51 17.85
N LYS A 209 -2.81 3.81 18.43
CA LYS A 209 -2.42 2.48 17.95
C LYS A 209 -3.56 1.47 18.04
N GLU A 210 -4.41 1.54 19.06
CA GLU A 210 -5.56 0.63 19.20
C GLU A 210 -6.65 0.95 18.19
N GLU A 211 -6.94 2.24 17.92
CA GLU A 211 -7.86 2.65 16.86
C GLU A 211 -7.45 2.10 15.50
N ILE A 212 -6.15 2.20 15.17
CA ILE A 212 -5.58 1.65 13.93
C ILE A 212 -5.57 0.10 13.94
N ARG A 213 -5.43 -0.52 15.13
CA ARG A 213 -5.30 -1.97 15.30
C ARG A 213 -6.56 -2.78 15.01
N GLN A 214 -7.72 -2.20 15.12
CA GLN A 214 -8.99 -2.92 14.87
C GLN A 214 -9.01 -3.59 13.48
N VAL A 215 -8.03 -3.25 12.63
CA VAL A 215 -7.84 -3.79 11.27
C VAL A 215 -6.69 -4.80 11.16
N LYS A 216 -5.91 -5.08 12.24
CA LYS A 216 -4.73 -5.98 12.14
C LYS A 216 -5.08 -7.46 12.37
N SER A 217 -4.43 -8.34 11.57
CA SER A 217 -4.58 -9.80 11.66
C SER A 217 -4.09 -10.38 13.01
N ARG A 218 -4.62 -11.56 13.40
CA ARG A 218 -4.18 -12.30 14.60
C ARG A 218 -2.65 -12.54 14.65
N GLN A 219 -2.01 -12.75 13.50
CA GLN A 219 -0.55 -12.95 13.42
C GLN A 219 0.23 -11.68 13.77
N GLY A 220 -0.27 -10.50 13.38
CA GLY A 220 0.30 -9.23 13.79
C GLY A 220 0.23 -9.00 15.29
N GLN A 221 -0.83 -9.45 15.96
CA GLN A 221 -0.99 -9.34 17.41
C GLN A 221 0.03 -10.20 18.18
N LEU A 222 0.33 -11.42 17.69
CA LEU A 222 1.32 -12.31 18.32
C LEU A 222 2.74 -11.76 18.21
N PHE A 223 3.08 -11.18 17.06
CA PHE A 223 4.38 -10.56 16.82
C PHE A 223 4.67 -9.38 17.77
N HIS A 224 3.63 -8.62 18.16
CA HIS A 224 3.79 -7.49 19.08
C HIS A 224 4.30 -7.90 20.47
N LYS A 225 3.98 -9.10 20.93
CA LYS A 225 4.40 -9.65 22.24
C LYS A 225 5.75 -10.34 22.20
N ALA A 226 6.35 -10.50 21.01
CA ALA A 226 7.60 -11.23 20.88
C ALA A 226 8.78 -10.44 21.49
N PRO A 227 9.62 -11.09 22.34
CA PRO A 227 10.89 -10.53 22.73
C PRO A 227 11.84 -10.50 21.51
N PHE A 228 12.80 -9.59 21.51
CA PHE A 228 13.80 -9.47 20.43
C PHE A 228 13.21 -9.44 19.03
N LYS A 229 12.21 -8.57 18.81
CA LYS A 229 11.50 -8.38 17.53
C LYS A 229 12.39 -8.46 16.27
N PRO A 230 13.62 -7.89 16.24
CA PRO A 230 14.50 -8.00 15.08
C PRO A 230 14.84 -9.45 14.71
N LEU A 231 15.24 -10.27 15.68
CA LEU A 231 15.59 -11.67 15.45
C LEU A 231 14.39 -12.53 15.06
N VAL A 232 13.24 -12.29 15.71
CA VAL A 232 11.98 -12.96 15.35
C VAL A 232 11.55 -12.59 13.93
N SER A 233 11.70 -11.31 13.55
CA SER A 233 11.42 -10.81 12.20
C SER A 233 12.32 -11.51 11.16
N PHE A 234 13.62 -11.59 11.43
CA PHE A 234 14.56 -12.30 10.55
C PHE A 234 14.19 -13.78 10.41
N GLY A 235 14.02 -14.49 11.53
CA GLY A 235 13.68 -15.92 11.53
C GLY A 235 12.37 -16.20 10.81
N TYR A 236 11.37 -15.34 11.01
CA TYR A 236 10.09 -15.44 10.32
C TYR A 236 10.24 -15.27 8.80
N ALA A 237 10.92 -14.19 8.34
CA ALA A 237 11.05 -13.90 6.91
C ALA A 237 11.99 -14.90 6.22
N TYR A 238 13.18 -15.13 6.77
CA TYR A 238 14.21 -15.91 6.11
C TYR A 238 13.98 -17.41 6.22
N VAL A 239 13.61 -17.91 7.42
CA VAL A 239 13.46 -19.35 7.67
C VAL A 239 12.01 -19.79 7.46
N TYR A 240 11.07 -19.27 8.27
CA TYR A 240 9.69 -19.74 8.26
C TYR A 240 8.98 -19.48 6.92
N LYS A 241 9.13 -18.27 6.37
CA LYS A 241 8.60 -17.89 5.05
C LYS A 241 9.52 -18.25 3.89
N ARG A 242 10.59 -19.02 4.15
CA ARG A 242 11.52 -19.56 3.16
C ARG A 242 12.22 -18.49 2.31
N GLY A 243 12.47 -17.29 2.86
CA GLY A 243 13.19 -16.23 2.16
C GLY A 243 14.57 -16.66 1.65
N PHE A 244 15.17 -17.71 2.24
CA PHE A 244 16.43 -18.29 1.77
C PHE A 244 16.34 -18.85 0.34
N LEU A 245 15.13 -19.17 -0.17
CA LEU A 245 14.94 -19.63 -1.55
C LEU A 245 15.13 -18.50 -2.59
N ASP A 246 15.02 -17.24 -2.17
CA ASP A 246 15.34 -16.08 -3.01
C ASP A 246 16.85 -15.74 -3.00
N GLY A 247 17.67 -16.61 -2.44
CA GLY A 247 19.12 -16.50 -2.41
C GLY A 247 19.59 -15.24 -1.67
N ARG A 248 20.55 -14.52 -2.27
CA ARG A 248 21.15 -13.33 -1.65
C ARG A 248 20.12 -12.21 -1.42
N ALA A 249 19.21 -11.98 -2.37
CA ALA A 249 18.18 -10.95 -2.23
C ALA A 249 17.24 -11.22 -1.06
N GLY A 250 16.85 -12.48 -0.84
CA GLY A 250 16.03 -12.87 0.30
C GLY A 250 16.75 -12.69 1.64
N LEU A 251 18.07 -12.97 1.70
CA LEU A 251 18.88 -12.70 2.89
C LEU A 251 18.96 -11.19 3.17
N ASP A 252 19.33 -10.41 2.16
CA ASP A 252 19.52 -8.96 2.29
C ASP A 252 18.20 -8.28 2.71
N TYR A 253 17.07 -8.70 2.14
CA TYR A 253 15.75 -8.20 2.53
C TYR A 253 15.37 -8.58 3.98
N ALA A 254 15.60 -9.82 4.38
CA ALA A 254 15.34 -10.27 5.74
C ALA A 254 16.19 -9.51 6.78
N LEU A 255 17.44 -9.20 6.45
CA LEU A 255 18.33 -8.36 7.28
C LEU A 255 17.83 -6.91 7.32
N ALA A 256 17.46 -6.33 6.18
CA ALA A 256 16.94 -4.97 6.10
C ALA A 256 15.65 -4.80 6.93
N MET A 257 14.72 -5.77 6.87
CA MET A 257 13.50 -5.78 7.68
C MET A 257 13.79 -5.99 9.17
N SER A 258 14.78 -6.79 9.51
CA SER A 258 15.26 -6.97 10.88
C SER A 258 15.82 -5.66 11.45
N PHE A 259 16.64 -4.97 10.65
CA PHE A 259 17.18 -3.65 10.98
C PHE A 259 16.08 -2.61 11.17
N TYR A 260 15.09 -2.57 10.27
CA TYR A 260 13.91 -1.72 10.42
C TYR A 260 13.19 -1.94 11.77
N ARG A 261 13.01 -3.21 12.19
CA ARG A 261 12.42 -3.52 13.49
C ARG A 261 13.29 -3.10 14.67
N TRP A 262 14.62 -3.17 14.52
CA TRP A 262 15.55 -2.66 15.50
C TRP A 262 15.47 -1.14 15.63
N GLN A 263 15.40 -0.39 14.51
CA GLN A 263 15.25 1.06 14.50
C GLN A 263 13.98 1.49 15.26
N ILE A 264 12.83 0.85 15.00
CA ILE A 264 11.58 1.13 15.74
C ILE A 264 11.80 1.00 17.25
N GLY A 265 12.40 -0.12 17.69
CA GLY A 265 12.66 -0.34 19.10
C GLY A 265 13.65 0.66 19.72
N LEU A 266 14.65 1.10 18.96
CA LEU A 266 15.61 2.11 19.41
C LEU A 266 14.91 3.47 19.61
N LYS A 267 14.19 3.95 18.59
CA LYS A 267 13.47 5.22 18.60
C LYS A 267 12.37 5.25 19.67
N THR A 268 11.69 4.13 19.91
CA THR A 268 10.68 4.02 21.00
C THR A 268 11.35 4.20 22.37
N ARG A 269 12.50 3.59 22.62
CA ARG A 269 13.23 3.75 23.90
C ARG A 269 13.75 5.17 24.06
N GLU A 270 14.24 5.81 23.01
CA GLU A 270 14.66 7.21 23.03
C GLU A 270 13.51 8.12 23.45
N GLY A 271 12.32 7.94 22.89
CA GLY A 271 11.12 8.72 23.25
C GLY A 271 10.56 8.41 24.65
N GLN A 272 10.91 7.28 25.28
CA GLN A 272 10.54 6.96 26.66
C GLN A 272 11.51 7.57 27.69
N GLY A 273 12.72 7.90 27.28
CA GLY A 273 13.80 8.39 28.15
C GLY A 273 13.92 9.92 28.21
N GLY A 274 13.16 10.65 27.43
CA GLY A 274 13.02 12.11 27.48
C GLY A 274 11.80 12.51 28.29
#